data_465df9dbd86a401a627f918b51620b8e
#
_entry.id   465df9dbd86a401a627f918b51620b8e
#
_cell.length_a   1.000
_cell.length_b   1.000
_cell.length_c   1.000
_cell.angle_alpha   90.00
_cell.angle_beta   90.00
_cell.angle_gamma   90.00
#
_symmetry.space_group_name_H-M   'P 1'
#
loop_
_entity.id
_entity.type
_entity.pdbx_description
1 polymer ?
#
loop_
_entity_poly.entity_id
_entity_poly.type
_entity_poly.pdbx_seq_one_letter_code
_entity_poly.pdbx_strand_id
1 'polypeptide(L)'
;MSKIALMGNRETIIGFKLLGVSIFPVKKKEESIEILNKLVKEEYAVIFITEEIGCQIIEEIEILQKTSFTSITIIPSKSEKNYLGLKILRNNIEKAIGTDILFRKEVE
;
A
#
# COMPACT_ATOMS: atom_id res chain seq x y z
N MET A 1 6.36 -15.10 -4.00
CA MET A 1 6.76 -13.86 -3.35
C MET A 1 5.54 -13.02 -3.02
N SER A 2 5.42 -12.59 -1.79
CA SER A 2 4.30 -11.73 -1.43
C SER A 2 4.44 -10.37 -2.11
N LYS A 3 3.36 -9.92 -2.73
CA LYS A 3 3.35 -8.64 -3.42
C LYS A 3 2.88 -7.55 -2.49
N ILE A 4 3.60 -6.46 -2.46
CA ILE A 4 3.24 -5.27 -1.68
C ILE A 4 3.06 -4.10 -2.64
N ALA A 5 1.93 -3.42 -2.56
CA ALA A 5 1.62 -2.28 -3.40
C ALA A 5 1.45 -1.02 -2.56
N LEU A 6 1.71 0.11 -3.17
CA LEU A 6 1.53 1.41 -2.56
C LEU A 6 0.79 2.31 -3.55
N MET A 7 -0.43 2.70 -3.20
CA MET A 7 -1.28 3.56 -4.01
C MET A 7 -1.38 4.94 -3.38
N GLY A 8 -1.42 5.96 -4.21
CA GLY A 8 -1.66 7.28 -3.69
C GLY A 8 -1.19 8.37 -4.61
N ASN A 9 -1.15 9.58 -4.09
CA ASN A 9 -0.66 10.70 -4.86
C ASN A 9 0.85 10.55 -5.09
N ARG A 10 1.24 10.83 -6.30
CA ARG A 10 2.61 10.60 -6.78
C ARG A 10 3.69 11.20 -5.86
N GLU A 11 3.46 12.41 -5.39
CA GLU A 11 4.45 13.09 -4.55
C GLU A 11 4.77 12.33 -3.26
N THR A 12 3.77 11.69 -2.70
CA THR A 12 3.95 10.95 -1.45
C THR A 12 4.64 9.60 -1.69
N ILE A 13 4.24 8.88 -2.74
CA ILE A 13 4.69 7.50 -2.91
C ILE A 13 6.00 7.34 -3.67
N ILE A 14 6.42 8.36 -4.42
CA ILE A 14 7.61 8.22 -5.27
C ILE A 14 8.88 7.84 -4.49
N GLY A 15 8.98 8.31 -3.25
CA GLY A 15 10.13 8.00 -2.40
C GLY A 15 10.22 6.53 -1.97
N PHE A 16 9.15 5.78 -2.15
CA PHE A 16 9.11 4.38 -1.76
C PHE A 16 9.51 3.43 -2.89
N LYS A 17 9.70 3.96 -4.09
CA LYS A 17 10.04 3.15 -5.25
C LYS A 17 11.33 2.34 -5.05
N LEU A 18 12.27 2.91 -4.33
CA LEU A 18 13.56 2.27 -4.08
C LEU A 18 13.47 1.05 -3.15
N LEU A 19 12.34 0.86 -2.48
CA LEU A 19 12.15 -0.26 -1.58
C LEU A 19 11.72 -1.54 -2.31
N GLY A 20 11.53 -1.47 -3.61
CA GLY A 20 11.11 -2.64 -4.37
C GLY A 20 9.62 -2.95 -4.31
N VAL A 21 8.83 -2.08 -3.69
CA VAL A 21 7.37 -2.23 -3.70
C VAL A 21 6.82 -1.69 -5.01
N SER A 22 5.69 -2.23 -5.44
CA SER A 22 5.01 -1.74 -6.64
C SER A 22 4.27 -0.46 -6.29
N ILE A 23 4.52 0.61 -7.03
CA ILE A 23 3.85 1.89 -6.77
C ILE A 23 2.82 2.18 -7.86
N PHE A 24 1.69 2.75 -7.44
CA PHE A 24 0.56 3.05 -8.32
C PHE A 24 0.08 4.47 -8.08
N PRO A 25 0.66 5.46 -8.78
CA PRO A 25 0.22 6.84 -8.64
C PRO A 25 -1.21 7.01 -9.15
N VAL A 26 -2.07 7.62 -8.35
CA VAL A 26 -3.46 7.86 -8.73
C VAL A 26 -3.87 9.28 -8.32
N LYS A 27 -4.85 9.84 -8.98
CA LYS A 27 -5.37 11.16 -8.68
C LYS A 27 -6.87 11.15 -8.51
N LYS A 28 -7.58 10.38 -9.32
CA LYS A 28 -9.04 10.38 -9.37
C LYS A 28 -9.61 9.19 -8.61
N LYS A 29 -10.81 9.40 -8.04
CA LYS A 29 -11.52 8.38 -7.32
C LYS A 29 -11.78 7.14 -8.19
N GLU A 30 -12.27 7.35 -9.39
CA GLU A 30 -12.62 6.25 -10.29
C GLU A 30 -11.40 5.41 -10.66
N GLU A 31 -10.31 6.07 -10.95
CA GLU A 31 -9.04 5.40 -11.26
C GLU A 31 -8.55 4.59 -10.06
N SER A 32 -8.68 5.17 -8.88
CA SER A 32 -8.25 4.52 -7.65
C SER A 32 -9.03 3.24 -7.37
N ILE A 33 -10.34 3.27 -7.58
CA ILE A 33 -11.19 2.10 -7.39
C ILE A 33 -10.81 1.00 -8.38
N GLU A 34 -10.59 1.35 -9.63
CA GLU A 34 -10.17 0.41 -10.66
C GLU A 34 -8.87 -0.29 -10.29
N ILE A 35 -7.88 0.50 -9.91
CA ILE A 35 -6.56 -0.04 -9.56
C ILE A 35 -6.66 -0.90 -8.31
N LEU A 36 -7.40 -0.45 -7.29
CA LEU A 36 -7.56 -1.23 -6.07
C LEU A 36 -8.16 -2.59 -6.35
N ASN A 37 -9.23 -2.65 -7.13
CA ASN A 37 -9.86 -3.92 -7.49
C ASN A 37 -8.92 -4.82 -8.27
N LYS A 38 -8.14 -4.24 -9.17
CA LYS A 38 -7.15 -4.99 -9.94
C LYS A 38 -6.09 -5.60 -9.04
N LEU A 39 -5.56 -4.83 -8.09
CA LEU A 39 -4.52 -5.31 -7.18
C LEU A 39 -5.03 -6.44 -6.28
N VAL A 40 -6.27 -6.34 -5.80
CA VAL A 40 -6.85 -7.40 -5.00
C VAL A 40 -7.03 -8.67 -5.84
N LYS A 41 -7.47 -8.51 -7.08
CA LYS A 41 -7.65 -9.63 -8.00
C LYS A 41 -6.32 -10.31 -8.32
N GLU A 42 -5.24 -9.55 -8.36
CA GLU A 42 -3.90 -10.08 -8.61
C GLU A 42 -3.24 -10.64 -7.34
N GLU A 43 -4.01 -10.72 -6.26
CA GLU A 43 -3.58 -11.33 -5.01
C GLU A 43 -2.40 -10.65 -4.32
N TYR A 44 -2.39 -9.33 -4.34
CA TYR A 44 -1.41 -8.59 -3.54
C TYR A 44 -1.66 -8.87 -2.06
N ALA A 45 -0.59 -9.14 -1.33
CA ALA A 45 -0.70 -9.44 0.09
C ALA A 45 -1.06 -8.20 0.90
N VAL A 46 -0.43 -7.07 0.58
CA VAL A 46 -0.64 -5.82 1.31
C VAL A 46 -0.75 -4.67 0.32
N ILE A 47 -1.71 -3.79 0.55
CA ILE A 47 -1.87 -2.56 -0.21
C ILE A 47 -1.88 -1.39 0.77
N PHE A 48 -0.90 -0.50 0.64
CA PHE A 48 -0.87 0.75 1.39
C PHE A 48 -1.49 1.85 0.53
N ILE A 49 -2.40 2.62 1.10
CA ILE A 49 -3.09 3.68 0.37
C ILE A 49 -2.92 4.99 1.14
N THR A 50 -2.48 6.06 0.44
CA THR A 50 -2.33 7.35 1.09
C THR A 50 -3.69 7.87 1.56
N GLU A 51 -3.71 8.58 2.67
CA GLU A 51 -4.93 9.07 3.29
C GLU A 51 -5.80 9.89 2.33
N GLU A 52 -5.20 10.72 1.52
CA GLU A 52 -5.95 11.55 0.56
C GLU A 52 -6.79 10.71 -0.39
N ILE A 53 -6.23 9.62 -0.87
CA ILE A 53 -6.93 8.72 -1.77
C ILE A 53 -7.87 7.81 -0.98
N GLY A 54 -7.39 7.28 0.14
CA GLY A 54 -8.15 6.35 0.96
C GLY A 54 -9.48 6.92 1.44
N CYS A 55 -9.50 8.20 1.80
CA CYS A 55 -10.74 8.86 2.24
C CYS A 55 -11.82 8.89 1.16
N GLN A 56 -11.40 8.94 -0.10
CA GLN A 56 -12.33 8.99 -1.21
C GLN A 56 -12.95 7.63 -1.55
N ILE A 57 -12.30 6.55 -1.14
CA ILE A 57 -12.72 5.20 -1.49
C ILE A 57 -12.87 4.30 -0.26
N ILE A 58 -13.22 4.89 0.88
CA ILE A 58 -13.29 4.15 2.14
C ILE A 58 -14.32 3.00 2.10
N GLU A 59 -15.43 3.19 1.42
CA GLU A 59 -16.45 2.14 1.32
C GLU A 59 -15.93 0.92 0.57
N GLU A 60 -15.21 1.15 -0.52
CA GLU A 60 -14.64 0.09 -1.33
C GLU A 60 -13.55 -0.64 -0.55
N ILE A 61 -12.75 0.10 0.22
CA ILE A 61 -11.73 -0.49 1.07
C ILE A 61 -12.36 -1.42 2.10
N GLU A 62 -13.41 -0.97 2.77
CA GLU A 62 -14.09 -1.77 3.79
C GLU A 62 -14.65 -3.06 3.21
N ILE A 63 -15.27 -2.98 2.03
CA ILE A 63 -15.82 -4.16 1.38
C ILE A 63 -14.72 -5.16 1.05
N LEU A 64 -13.63 -4.69 0.46
CA LEU A 64 -12.53 -5.57 0.06
C LEU A 64 -11.80 -6.18 1.24
N GLN A 65 -11.71 -5.47 2.35
CA GLN A 65 -11.10 -6.02 3.56
C GLN A 65 -11.89 -7.19 4.12
N LYS A 66 -13.20 -7.16 3.94
CA LYS A 66 -14.07 -8.22 4.42
C LYS A 66 -14.17 -9.40 3.46
N THR A 67 -13.96 -9.15 2.17
CA THR A 67 -14.20 -10.16 1.14
C THR A 67 -12.95 -10.73 0.50
N SER A 68 -11.78 -10.25 0.90
CA SER A 68 -10.52 -10.74 0.34
C SER A 68 -9.48 -10.96 1.44
N PHE A 69 -8.38 -11.63 1.10
CA PHE A 69 -7.27 -11.85 2.02
C PHE A 69 -6.23 -10.73 1.97
N THR A 70 -6.42 -9.76 1.10
CA THR A 70 -5.50 -8.63 0.99
C THR A 70 -5.65 -7.70 2.18
N SER A 71 -4.54 -7.34 2.80
CA SER A 71 -4.53 -6.37 3.89
C SER A 71 -4.43 -4.96 3.28
N ILE A 72 -5.38 -4.11 3.59
CA ILE A 72 -5.40 -2.74 3.06
C ILE A 72 -5.22 -1.77 4.22
N THR A 73 -4.17 -0.97 4.16
CA THR A 73 -3.81 -0.05 5.24
C THR A 73 -3.67 1.37 4.71
N ILE A 74 -4.29 2.32 5.39
CA ILE A 74 -4.22 3.73 5.04
C ILE A 74 -3.01 4.34 5.73
N ILE A 75 -2.21 5.10 4.99
CA ILE A 75 -1.02 5.75 5.51
C ILE A 75 -1.23 7.27 5.54
N PRO A 76 -0.55 7.98 6.46
CA PRO A 76 -0.72 9.42 6.58
C PRO A 76 -0.42 10.18 5.29
N SER A 77 -1.17 11.24 5.07
CA SER A 77 -0.93 12.12 3.95
C SER A 77 0.37 12.90 4.12
N LYS A 78 0.88 13.40 3.01
CA LYS A 78 2.07 14.23 3.02
C LYS A 78 1.77 15.56 3.71
N SER A 79 2.38 15.78 4.87
CA SER A 79 2.38 17.06 5.56
C SER A 79 3.61 17.08 6.46
N GLU A 80 4.01 18.26 6.87
CA GLU A 80 5.16 18.39 7.78
C GLU A 80 4.93 17.62 9.06
N LYS A 81 3.69 17.63 9.55
CA LYS A 81 3.32 16.91 10.77
C LYS A 81 3.45 15.40 10.62
N ASN A 82 3.32 14.90 9.41
CA ASN A 82 3.35 13.47 9.14
C ASN A 82 4.69 12.96 8.63
N TYR A 83 5.69 13.83 8.56
CA TYR A 83 7.00 13.43 8.07
C TYR A 83 7.57 12.26 8.85
N LEU A 84 7.53 12.35 10.18
CA LEU A 84 8.02 11.27 11.02
C LEU A 84 7.22 10.00 10.84
N GLY A 85 5.89 10.14 10.71
CA GLY A 85 5.02 9.00 10.47
C GLY A 85 5.35 8.27 9.18
N LEU A 86 5.63 9.03 8.12
CA LEU A 86 6.00 8.43 6.84
C LEU A 86 7.35 7.70 6.94
N LYS A 87 8.28 8.26 7.70
CA LYS A 87 9.58 7.65 7.90
C LYS A 87 9.46 6.31 8.65
N ILE A 88 8.63 6.29 9.70
CA ILE A 88 8.38 5.07 10.47
C ILE A 88 7.72 4.02 9.57
N LEU A 89 6.75 4.43 8.78
CA LEU A 89 6.07 3.54 7.86
C LEU A 89 7.06 2.95 6.84
N ARG A 90 7.94 3.77 6.32
CA ARG A 90 8.97 3.31 5.38
C ARG A 90 9.83 2.23 6.00
N ASN A 91 10.23 2.41 7.26
CA ASN A 91 11.00 1.41 7.98
C ASN A 91 10.20 0.14 8.19
N ASN A 92 8.90 0.26 8.47
CA ASN A 92 8.02 -0.90 8.63
C ASN A 92 7.87 -1.68 7.34
N ILE A 93 7.81 -1.00 6.20
CA ILE A 93 7.75 -1.66 4.90
C ILE A 93 9.03 -2.44 4.65
N GLU A 94 10.18 -1.85 4.97
CA GLU A 94 11.46 -2.53 4.82
C GLU A 94 11.53 -3.79 5.67
N LYS A 95 11.03 -3.73 6.90
CA LYS A 95 10.96 -4.90 7.77
C LYS A 95 10.04 -5.98 7.22
N ALA A 96 8.90 -5.58 6.68
CA ALA A 96 7.94 -6.51 6.11
C ALA A 96 8.55 -7.25 4.92
N ILE A 97 9.28 -6.55 4.06
CA ILE A 97 9.96 -7.15 2.93
C ILE A 97 11.03 -8.13 3.41
N GLY A 98 11.83 -7.71 4.40
CA GLY A 98 12.86 -8.56 4.97
C GLY A 98 12.29 -9.81 5.62
N THR A 99 11.19 -9.66 6.35
CA THR A 99 10.52 -10.78 7.01
C THR A 99 9.98 -11.76 5.98
N ASP A 100 9.42 -11.26 4.89
CA ASP A 100 8.90 -12.11 3.83
C ASP A 100 10.02 -12.95 3.22
N ILE A 101 11.16 -12.34 2.98
CA ILE A 101 12.32 -13.05 2.43
C ILE A 101 12.81 -14.15 3.38
N LEU A 102 12.89 -13.83 4.66
CA LEU A 102 13.32 -14.78 5.68
C LEU A 102 12.36 -15.95 5.81
N PHE A 103 11.06 -15.65 5.81
CA PHE A 103 10.04 -16.68 5.89
C PHE A 103 10.11 -17.65 4.71
N ARG A 104 10.33 -17.12 3.53
CA ARG A 104 10.44 -17.95 2.33
C ARG A 104 11.62 -18.90 2.40
N LYS A 105 12.74 -18.44 2.95
CA LYS A 105 13.91 -19.29 3.12
C LYS A 105 13.65 -20.44 4.08
N GLU A 106 12.86 -20.20 5.12
CA GLU A 106 12.52 -21.23 6.08
C GLU A 106 11.60 -22.29 5.48
N VAL A 107 10.74 -21.89 4.56
CA VAL A 107 9.78 -22.80 3.93
C VAL A 107 10.42 -23.63 2.83
N GLU A 108 11.42 -23.10 2.19
CA GLU A 108 12.14 -23.82 1.14
C GLU A 108 13.11 -24.83 1.73
#